data_195baf623659f9db0051362f30d2ce0e
#
_entry.id   195baf623659f9db0051362f30d2ce0e
#
_cell.length_a   1.000
_cell.length_b   1.000
_cell.length_c   1.000
_cell.angle_alpha   90.00
_cell.angle_beta   90.00
_cell.angle_gamma   90.00
#
_symmetry.space_group_name_H-M   'P 1'
#
loop_
_entity.id
_entity.type
_entity.pdbx_description
1 polymer ?
#
loop_
_entity_poly.entity_id
_entity_poly.type
_entity_poly.pdbx_seq_one_letter_code
_entity_poly.pdbx_strand_id
1 'polypeptide(L)'
;MLNFEMLPAAHGDCLWIEYGDGKQTRRILIDGGPAHTYPALRARILHLPPDARRFELLVITHIDGDHIEGIVRLLQDAESLRCTFTRIWFNGYPQLNKVPDPAGAPLGVQQGEMLGLLIAQYEKRTKRKVWNKDLPYGLAMLDRAKALPRITLPGDCQLTLLSPDDTRLLELKTEWDKVLRKEKWKSGDTATVMRALHASRTLKPLGDVLGDEDLQADPLA
;
A
#
# COMPACT_ATOMS: atom_id res chain seq x y z
N MET A 1 7.18 23.80 -4.39
CA MET A 1 7.33 22.83 -5.50
C MET A 1 6.31 21.73 -5.29
N LEU A 2 5.62 21.33 -6.36
CA LEU A 2 4.76 20.14 -6.39
C LEU A 2 4.96 19.45 -7.74
N ASN A 3 5.32 18.17 -7.71
CA ASN A 3 5.57 17.36 -8.89
C ASN A 3 4.79 16.05 -8.77
N PHE A 4 4.14 15.65 -9.86
CA PHE A 4 3.44 14.38 -10.00
C PHE A 4 4.11 13.56 -11.10
N GLU A 5 4.44 12.33 -10.80
CA GLU A 5 5.03 11.37 -11.72
C GLU A 5 4.18 10.10 -11.70
N MET A 6 3.71 9.68 -12.86
CA MET A 6 3.04 8.39 -13.04
C MET A 6 4.10 7.38 -13.43
N LEU A 7 4.35 6.40 -12.58
CA LEU A 7 5.27 5.31 -12.88
C LEU A 7 4.57 4.24 -13.73
N PRO A 8 5.32 3.48 -14.54
CA PRO A 8 4.75 2.37 -15.30
C PRO A 8 3.99 1.41 -14.38
N ALA A 9 2.70 1.24 -14.60
CA ALA A 9 1.81 0.42 -13.80
C ALA A 9 0.84 -0.42 -14.65
N ALA A 10 1.06 -0.50 -15.97
CA ALA A 10 0.20 -1.21 -16.93
C ALA A 10 -1.28 -0.79 -16.80
N HIS A 11 -2.14 -1.68 -16.28
CA HIS A 11 -3.56 -1.41 -16.06
C HIS A 11 -3.89 -0.94 -14.63
N GLY A 12 -2.89 -0.84 -13.76
CA GLY A 12 -3.02 -0.35 -12.39
C GLY A 12 -2.53 1.08 -12.22
N ASP A 13 -2.28 1.48 -10.98
CA ASP A 13 -1.78 2.80 -10.62
C ASP A 13 -0.50 2.73 -9.80
N CYS A 14 0.42 3.68 -10.06
CA CYS A 14 1.59 3.94 -9.24
C CYS A 14 1.95 5.43 -9.36
N LEU A 15 1.53 6.24 -8.39
CA LEU A 15 1.72 7.68 -8.42
C LEU A 15 2.80 8.09 -7.43
N TRP A 16 3.83 8.75 -7.94
CA TRP A 16 4.90 9.33 -7.16
C TRP A 16 4.71 10.84 -7.08
N ILE A 17 4.58 11.37 -5.87
CA ILE A 17 4.37 12.80 -5.65
C ILE A 17 5.55 13.34 -4.84
N GLU A 18 6.19 14.39 -5.34
CA GLU A 18 7.19 15.17 -4.61
C GLU A 18 6.66 16.57 -4.33
N TYR A 19 6.80 17.02 -3.10
CA TYR A 19 6.39 18.35 -2.68
C TYR A 19 7.39 18.96 -1.68
N GLY A 20 7.35 20.28 -1.53
CA GLY A 20 8.19 20.99 -0.58
C GLY A 20 8.52 22.42 -1.02
N ASP A 21 9.40 23.08 -0.26
CA ASP A 21 9.80 24.48 -0.45
C ASP A 21 11.09 24.66 -1.26
N GLY A 22 11.61 23.61 -1.85
CA GLY A 22 12.89 23.59 -2.57
C GLY A 22 14.12 23.33 -1.67
N LYS A 23 14.01 23.47 -0.36
CA LYS A 23 15.05 23.11 0.60
C LYS A 23 14.89 21.66 1.08
N GLN A 24 13.65 21.22 1.24
CA GLN A 24 13.33 19.87 1.66
C GLN A 24 12.26 19.27 0.75
N THR A 25 12.62 18.23 -0.01
CA THR A 25 11.70 17.43 -0.80
C THR A 25 11.09 16.34 0.06
N ARG A 26 9.75 16.28 0.09
CA ARG A 26 8.93 15.25 0.74
C ARG A 26 8.22 14.43 -0.31
N ARG A 27 7.87 13.18 0.04
CA ARG A 27 7.31 12.24 -0.93
C ARG A 27 6.05 11.57 -0.42
N ILE A 28 5.10 11.39 -1.35
CA ILE A 28 3.93 10.55 -1.18
C ILE A 28 3.99 9.51 -2.29
N LEU A 29 3.69 8.26 -1.96
CA LEU A 29 3.47 7.19 -2.92
C LEU A 29 2.02 6.73 -2.80
N ILE A 30 1.32 6.63 -3.92
CA ILE A 30 -0.05 6.13 -4.00
C ILE A 30 -0.05 4.93 -4.92
N ASP A 31 -0.41 3.77 -4.38
CA ASP A 31 -0.38 2.46 -5.02
C ASP A 31 0.98 2.06 -5.59
N GLY A 32 1.10 0.86 -6.10
CA GLY A 32 2.38 0.31 -6.53
C GLY A 32 2.35 -0.44 -7.85
N GLY A 33 1.19 -0.48 -8.50
CA GLY A 33 0.99 -1.26 -9.70
C GLY A 33 0.98 -2.77 -9.47
N PRO A 34 0.82 -3.57 -10.52
CA PRO A 34 0.94 -5.01 -10.49
C PRO A 34 2.39 -5.45 -10.24
N ALA A 35 2.59 -6.69 -9.81
CA ALA A 35 3.90 -7.20 -9.42
C ALA A 35 4.97 -7.08 -10.51
N HIS A 36 4.60 -7.24 -11.78
CA HIS A 36 5.55 -7.19 -12.89
C HIS A 36 6.06 -5.78 -13.21
N THR A 37 5.39 -4.72 -12.72
CA THR A 37 5.84 -3.33 -12.89
C THR A 37 6.67 -2.84 -11.71
N TYR A 38 6.78 -3.61 -10.63
CA TYR A 38 7.58 -3.25 -9.44
C TYR A 38 9.04 -2.89 -9.74
N PRO A 39 9.75 -3.51 -10.73
CA PRO A 39 11.10 -3.09 -11.08
C PRO A 39 11.23 -1.59 -11.38
N ALA A 40 10.24 -0.98 -12.05
CA ALA A 40 10.25 0.45 -12.33
C ALA A 40 10.15 1.30 -11.04
N LEU A 41 9.23 0.96 -10.12
CA LEU A 41 9.13 1.60 -8.81
C LEU A 41 10.43 1.43 -8.01
N ARG A 42 10.98 0.22 -8.00
CA ARG A 42 12.25 -0.07 -7.31
C ARG A 42 13.40 0.75 -7.87
N ALA A 43 13.54 0.83 -9.20
CA ALA A 43 14.55 1.64 -9.86
C ALA A 43 14.39 3.12 -9.49
N ARG A 44 13.16 3.65 -9.53
CA ARG A 44 12.88 5.04 -9.14
C ARG A 44 13.30 5.34 -7.69
N ILE A 45 13.07 4.41 -6.76
CA ILE A 45 13.53 4.53 -5.38
C ILE A 45 15.06 4.52 -5.31
N LEU A 46 15.71 3.63 -6.05
CA LEU A 46 17.18 3.49 -6.05
C LEU A 46 17.88 4.72 -6.64
N HIS A 47 17.26 5.48 -7.52
CA HIS A 47 17.80 6.77 -7.99
C HIS A 47 17.90 7.83 -6.88
N LEU A 48 17.22 7.63 -5.75
CA LEU A 48 17.40 8.49 -4.58
C LEU A 48 18.60 8.02 -3.75
N PRO A 49 19.37 8.94 -3.15
CA PRO A 49 20.34 8.59 -2.13
C PRO A 49 19.62 7.91 -0.94
N PRO A 50 20.28 6.97 -0.23
CA PRO A 50 19.63 6.14 0.80
C PRO A 50 18.94 6.92 1.92
N ASP A 51 19.48 8.07 2.32
CA ASP A 51 18.92 8.97 3.33
C ASP A 51 17.68 9.73 2.85
N ALA A 52 17.50 9.88 1.55
CA ALA A 52 16.35 10.51 0.92
C ALA A 52 15.19 9.54 0.59
N ARG A 53 15.36 8.23 0.78
CA ARG A 53 14.33 7.19 0.52
C ARG A 53 13.29 7.14 1.64
N ARG A 54 12.72 8.30 1.93
CA ARG A 54 11.71 8.49 2.95
C ARG A 54 10.42 9.03 2.33
N PHE A 55 9.33 8.36 2.66
CA PHE A 55 7.97 8.75 2.29
C PHE A 55 7.24 9.29 3.51
N GLU A 56 6.66 10.48 3.39
CA GLU A 56 5.77 11.04 4.42
C GLU A 56 4.46 10.27 4.48
N LEU A 57 4.01 9.75 3.33
CA LEU A 57 2.79 8.98 3.23
C LEU A 57 2.89 7.92 2.12
N LEU A 58 2.46 6.71 2.44
CA LEU A 58 2.11 5.66 1.50
C LEU A 58 0.59 5.47 1.57
N VAL A 59 -0.10 5.58 0.44
CA VAL A 59 -1.54 5.32 0.33
C VAL A 59 -1.75 4.06 -0.49
N ILE A 60 -2.59 3.17 0.00
CA ILE A 60 -3.13 2.05 -0.75
C ILE A 60 -4.63 2.30 -0.89
N THR A 61 -5.06 2.56 -2.14
CA THR A 61 -6.42 3.03 -2.43
C THR A 61 -7.45 1.91 -2.31
N HIS A 62 -7.10 0.70 -2.77
CA HIS A 62 -7.93 -0.51 -2.70
C HIS A 62 -7.08 -1.78 -2.77
N ILE A 63 -7.71 -2.95 -2.79
CA ILE A 63 -7.02 -4.25 -2.63
C ILE A 63 -6.83 -5.02 -3.93
N ASP A 64 -7.13 -4.43 -5.08
CA ASP A 64 -6.97 -5.10 -6.36
C ASP A 64 -5.48 -5.30 -6.69
N GLY A 65 -5.15 -6.45 -7.29
CA GLY A 65 -3.77 -6.85 -7.49
C GLY A 65 -2.92 -5.84 -8.23
N ASP A 66 -3.53 -5.19 -9.22
CA ASP A 66 -2.90 -4.16 -10.06
C ASP A 66 -2.60 -2.82 -9.35
N HIS A 67 -3.00 -2.68 -8.10
CA HIS A 67 -2.68 -1.55 -7.22
C HIS A 67 -1.77 -1.96 -6.06
N ILE A 68 -2.00 -3.15 -5.49
CA ILE A 68 -1.43 -3.55 -4.20
C ILE A 68 -0.16 -4.41 -4.33
N GLU A 69 0.03 -5.18 -5.42
CA GLU A 69 1.11 -6.15 -5.52
C GLU A 69 2.50 -5.51 -5.49
N GLY A 70 2.68 -4.36 -6.17
CA GLY A 70 3.92 -3.58 -6.11
C GLY A 70 4.22 -3.08 -4.69
N ILE A 71 3.19 -2.71 -3.91
CA ILE A 71 3.38 -2.30 -2.50
C ILE A 71 3.76 -3.49 -1.62
N VAL A 72 3.18 -4.67 -1.86
CA VAL A 72 3.59 -5.90 -1.17
C VAL A 72 5.09 -6.15 -1.39
N ARG A 73 5.57 -6.05 -2.64
CA ARG A 73 7.00 -6.15 -2.97
C ARG A 73 7.83 -5.07 -2.28
N LEU A 74 7.37 -3.82 -2.33
CA LEU A 74 8.06 -2.70 -1.71
C LEU A 74 8.23 -2.88 -0.20
N LEU A 75 7.21 -3.36 0.52
CA LEU A 75 7.30 -3.59 1.96
C LEU A 75 8.22 -4.77 2.30
N GLN A 76 8.28 -5.79 1.46
CA GLN A 76 9.26 -6.89 1.59
C GLN A 76 10.69 -6.37 1.42
N ASP A 77 10.92 -5.49 0.45
CA ASP A 77 12.23 -4.92 0.11
C ASP A 77 12.61 -3.68 0.94
N ALA A 78 11.70 -3.14 1.75
CA ALA A 78 11.88 -1.83 2.41
C ALA A 78 13.17 -1.73 3.23
N GLU A 79 13.63 -2.82 3.84
CA GLU A 79 14.88 -2.86 4.59
C GLU A 79 16.11 -2.81 3.68
N SER A 80 16.17 -3.65 2.66
CA SER A 80 17.28 -3.69 1.69
C SER A 80 17.39 -2.38 0.92
N LEU A 81 16.26 -1.77 0.58
CA LEU A 81 16.19 -0.46 -0.05
C LEU A 81 16.50 0.70 0.90
N ARG A 82 16.57 0.46 2.20
CA ARG A 82 16.61 1.52 3.24
C ARG A 82 15.44 2.51 3.09
N CYS A 83 14.28 2.00 2.68
CA CYS A 83 13.08 2.78 2.45
C CYS A 83 12.26 2.90 3.73
N THR A 84 11.80 4.11 4.05
CA THR A 84 11.05 4.36 5.27
C THR A 84 9.74 5.11 5.01
N PHE A 85 8.71 4.77 5.78
CA PHE A 85 7.38 5.37 5.73
C PHE A 85 7.05 6.02 7.06
N THR A 86 6.58 7.27 7.02
CA THR A 86 6.11 8.00 8.20
C THR A 86 4.66 7.65 8.51
N ARG A 87 3.85 7.44 7.46
CA ARG A 87 2.43 7.07 7.50
C ARG A 87 2.15 6.04 6.42
N ILE A 88 1.25 5.12 6.72
CA ILE A 88 0.68 4.18 5.73
C ILE A 88 -0.84 4.22 5.89
N TRP A 89 -1.57 4.60 4.84
CA TRP A 89 -3.03 4.58 4.80
C TRP A 89 -3.52 3.37 4.02
N PHE A 90 -4.16 2.49 4.73
CA PHE A 90 -4.74 1.27 4.20
C PHE A 90 -5.88 0.78 5.09
N ASN A 91 -7.07 0.64 4.54
CA ASN A 91 -8.21 0.04 5.25
C ASN A 91 -8.14 -1.48 5.12
N GLY A 92 -7.29 -2.11 5.92
CA GLY A 92 -7.20 -3.56 6.02
C GLY A 92 -8.29 -4.14 6.92
N TYR A 93 -8.40 -5.46 6.96
CA TYR A 93 -9.46 -6.16 7.72
C TYR A 93 -9.57 -5.74 9.21
N PRO A 94 -8.48 -5.53 9.96
CA PRO A 94 -8.58 -5.07 11.34
C PRO A 94 -9.27 -3.70 11.50
N GLN A 95 -9.18 -2.83 10.48
CA GLN A 95 -9.86 -1.53 10.47
C GLN A 95 -11.33 -1.71 10.09
N LEU A 96 -11.63 -2.56 9.08
CA LEU A 96 -12.99 -2.83 8.60
C LEU A 96 -13.87 -3.44 9.68
N ASN A 97 -13.32 -4.23 10.60
CA ASN A 97 -14.07 -4.79 11.75
C ASN A 97 -14.65 -3.73 12.69
N LYS A 98 -14.28 -2.47 12.55
CA LYS A 98 -14.86 -1.35 13.31
C LYS A 98 -16.10 -0.75 12.65
N VAL A 99 -16.45 -1.19 11.45
CA VAL A 99 -17.61 -0.73 10.67
C VAL A 99 -18.75 -1.75 10.82
N PRO A 100 -20.01 -1.36 11.18
CA PRO A 100 -21.17 -2.26 11.28
C PRO A 100 -21.62 -2.81 9.92
N ASP A 101 -22.10 -4.06 9.80
CA ASP A 101 -22.18 -4.85 8.55
C ASP A 101 -23.56 -4.97 7.87
N PRO A 102 -23.67 -4.89 6.53
CA PRO A 102 -24.33 -5.88 5.66
C PRO A 102 -23.69 -6.11 4.26
N ALA A 103 -24.09 -7.16 3.54
CA ALA A 103 -23.49 -8.05 2.54
C ALA A 103 -23.09 -7.56 1.11
N GLY A 104 -21.99 -8.04 0.51
CA GLY A 104 -21.41 -7.70 -0.79
C GLY A 104 -20.49 -8.64 -1.59
N ALA A 105 -19.60 -8.42 -2.58
CA ALA A 105 -18.92 -9.25 -3.62
C ALA A 105 -17.34 -9.29 -3.65
N PRO A 106 -16.60 -10.31 -4.22
CA PRO A 106 -15.20 -10.62 -3.88
C PRO A 106 -14.12 -9.93 -4.72
N LEU A 107 -13.04 -9.41 -4.10
CA LEU A 107 -11.83 -8.88 -4.73
C LEU A 107 -10.61 -9.01 -3.80
N GLY A 108 -9.41 -9.22 -4.34
CA GLY A 108 -8.07 -9.00 -3.74
C GLY A 108 -7.78 -9.33 -2.26
N VAL A 109 -8.63 -10.09 -1.58
CA VAL A 109 -8.57 -10.30 -0.11
C VAL A 109 -7.25 -10.95 0.34
N GLN A 110 -6.71 -11.86 -0.46
CA GLN A 110 -5.45 -12.55 -0.14
C GLN A 110 -4.29 -11.56 -0.08
N GLN A 111 -4.19 -10.69 -1.06
CA GLN A 111 -3.17 -9.63 -1.12
C GLN A 111 -3.40 -8.60 -0.01
N GLY A 112 -4.64 -8.29 0.32
CA GLY A 112 -5.01 -7.40 1.43
C GLY A 112 -4.58 -7.95 2.80
N GLU A 113 -4.79 -9.26 3.05
CA GLU A 113 -4.29 -9.93 4.27
C GLU A 113 -2.77 -9.90 4.32
N MET A 114 -2.10 -10.21 3.21
CA MET A 114 -0.64 -10.14 3.12
C MET A 114 -0.12 -8.74 3.41
N LEU A 115 -0.73 -7.72 2.83
CA LEU A 115 -0.33 -6.33 3.05
C LEU A 115 -0.48 -5.94 4.52
N GLY A 116 -1.61 -6.27 5.14
CA GLY A 116 -1.83 -6.05 6.58
C GLY A 116 -0.74 -6.67 7.45
N LEU A 117 -0.33 -7.90 7.13
CA LEU A 117 0.77 -8.58 7.81
C LEU A 117 2.11 -7.87 7.62
N LEU A 118 2.43 -7.46 6.39
CA LEU A 118 3.68 -6.75 6.09
C LEU A 118 3.74 -5.40 6.78
N ILE A 119 2.62 -4.66 6.85
CA ILE A 119 2.56 -3.40 7.60
C ILE A 119 2.80 -3.66 9.10
N ALA A 120 2.15 -4.68 9.68
CA ALA A 120 2.35 -5.03 11.09
C ALA A 120 3.80 -5.47 11.37
N GLN A 121 4.42 -6.24 10.47
CA GLN A 121 5.84 -6.60 10.56
C GLN A 121 6.75 -5.39 10.45
N TYR A 122 6.46 -4.46 9.53
CA TYR A 122 7.18 -3.20 9.40
C TYR A 122 7.10 -2.39 10.69
N GLU A 123 5.91 -2.21 11.29
CA GLU A 123 5.74 -1.53 12.58
C GLU A 123 6.56 -2.19 13.70
N LYS A 124 6.51 -3.52 13.80
CA LYS A 124 7.26 -4.28 14.80
C LYS A 124 8.77 -4.10 14.65
N ARG A 125 9.29 -4.20 13.42
CA ARG A 125 10.71 -4.04 13.12
C ARG A 125 11.20 -2.63 13.40
N THR A 126 10.47 -1.63 12.94
CA THR A 126 10.86 -0.22 13.08
C THR A 126 10.53 0.38 14.43
N LYS A 127 9.75 -0.31 15.26
CA LYS A 127 9.20 0.17 16.55
C LYS A 127 8.39 1.47 16.37
N ARG A 128 7.77 1.67 15.21
CA ARG A 128 6.98 2.86 14.88
C ARG A 128 5.55 2.47 14.54
N LYS A 129 4.59 3.23 15.04
CA LYS A 129 3.21 3.16 14.58
C LYS A 129 3.05 4.02 13.34
N VAL A 130 2.68 3.41 12.22
CA VAL A 130 2.52 4.09 10.91
C VAL A 130 1.16 3.82 10.27
N TRP A 131 0.51 2.70 10.61
CA TRP A 131 -0.73 2.25 9.99
C TRP A 131 -1.92 3.07 10.49
N ASN A 132 -2.50 3.88 9.62
CA ASN A 132 -3.66 4.74 9.86
C ASN A 132 -3.59 5.57 11.17
N LYS A 133 -2.39 5.82 11.70
CA LYS A 133 -2.19 6.39 13.04
C LYS A 133 -2.79 7.78 13.25
N ASP A 134 -2.86 8.57 12.18
CA ASP A 134 -3.31 9.97 12.22
C ASP A 134 -4.77 10.10 11.74
N LEU A 135 -5.43 8.98 11.46
CA LEU A 135 -6.80 8.98 10.97
C LEU A 135 -7.81 8.75 12.10
N PRO A 136 -8.96 9.45 12.10
CA PRO A 136 -10.02 9.20 13.06
C PRO A 136 -10.42 7.72 13.07
N TYR A 137 -10.53 7.15 14.26
CA TYR A 137 -10.85 5.72 14.46
C TYR A 137 -9.87 4.73 13.78
N GLY A 138 -8.73 5.21 13.24
CA GLY A 138 -7.79 4.42 12.45
C GLY A 138 -8.35 3.98 11.08
N LEU A 139 -9.27 4.75 10.51
CA LEU A 139 -9.93 4.50 9.22
C LEU A 139 -9.69 5.67 8.26
N ALA A 140 -9.26 5.37 7.04
CA ALA A 140 -9.30 6.32 5.94
C ALA A 140 -10.73 6.34 5.37
N MET A 141 -11.60 7.17 5.95
CA MET A 141 -13.04 7.19 5.67
C MET A 141 -13.57 8.61 5.78
N LEU A 142 -14.53 8.95 4.94
CA LEU A 142 -15.33 10.16 5.12
C LEU A 142 -16.68 9.84 5.81
N ASP A 143 -17.19 10.80 6.58
CA ASP A 143 -18.53 10.79 7.13
C ASP A 143 -19.36 11.79 6.31
N ARG A 144 -20.36 11.28 5.56
CA ARG A 144 -21.19 12.10 4.67
C ARG A 144 -21.98 13.20 5.40
N ALA A 145 -22.17 13.05 6.72
CA ALA A 145 -22.85 14.04 7.55
C ALA A 145 -21.91 15.17 8.01
N LYS A 146 -20.61 15.08 7.74
CA LYS A 146 -19.58 16.02 8.20
C LYS A 146 -18.84 16.65 7.03
N ALA A 147 -18.05 17.67 7.33
CA ALA A 147 -17.10 18.25 6.38
C ALA A 147 -16.07 17.19 5.97
N LEU A 148 -15.61 17.24 4.70
CA LEU A 148 -14.60 16.33 4.19
C LEU A 148 -13.34 16.34 5.08
N PRO A 149 -12.81 15.16 5.44
CA PRO A 149 -11.59 15.07 6.23
C PRO A 149 -10.42 15.73 5.52
N ARG A 150 -9.75 16.66 6.18
CA ARG A 150 -8.54 17.31 5.73
C ARG A 150 -7.38 16.92 6.64
N ILE A 151 -6.32 16.45 6.05
CA ILE A 151 -5.12 16.02 6.75
C ILE A 151 -3.94 16.88 6.27
N THR A 152 -3.25 17.52 7.20
CA THR A 152 -2.06 18.31 6.91
C THR A 152 -0.81 17.46 7.13
N LEU A 153 -0.02 17.30 6.09
CA LEU A 153 1.30 16.69 6.16
C LEU A 153 2.37 17.76 6.41
N PRO A 154 3.58 17.39 6.90
CA PRO A 154 4.69 18.33 7.05
C PRO A 154 4.96 19.10 5.76
N GLY A 155 5.26 20.40 5.86
CA GLY A 155 5.47 21.30 4.71
C GLY A 155 4.16 21.83 4.14
N ASP A 156 3.11 21.92 4.97
CA ASP A 156 1.80 22.50 4.68
C ASP A 156 1.05 21.87 3.51
N CYS A 157 1.40 20.62 3.17
CA CYS A 157 0.68 19.85 2.16
C CYS A 157 -0.65 19.37 2.76
N GLN A 158 -1.76 19.82 2.19
CA GLN A 158 -3.10 19.42 2.61
C GLN A 158 -3.67 18.35 1.68
N LEU A 159 -4.15 17.28 2.27
CA LEU A 159 -4.89 16.22 1.59
C LEU A 159 -6.34 16.26 2.04
N THR A 160 -7.27 16.17 1.09
CA THR A 160 -8.70 16.04 1.37
C THR A 160 -9.14 14.65 0.96
N LEU A 161 -9.73 13.91 1.89
CA LEU A 161 -10.30 12.60 1.62
C LEU A 161 -11.66 12.76 0.94
N LEU A 162 -11.84 12.13 -0.23
CA LEU A 162 -13.08 12.17 -1.01
C LEU A 162 -13.81 10.82 -1.02
N SER A 163 -13.14 9.74 -0.62
CA SER A 163 -13.61 8.35 -0.60
C SER A 163 -12.65 7.54 0.28
N PRO A 164 -13.09 6.35 0.79
CA PRO A 164 -14.44 5.81 0.82
C PRO A 164 -15.31 6.43 1.94
N ASP A 165 -16.61 6.17 1.88
CA ASP A 165 -17.53 6.33 2.99
C ASP A 165 -17.74 5.01 3.75
N ASP A 166 -18.57 5.02 4.79
CA ASP A 166 -18.93 3.86 5.60
C ASP A 166 -19.61 2.76 4.78
N THR A 167 -20.51 3.11 3.85
CA THR A 167 -21.20 2.15 2.98
C THR A 167 -20.19 1.36 2.13
N ARG A 168 -19.22 2.04 1.52
CA ARG A 168 -18.17 1.41 0.71
C ARG A 168 -17.25 0.51 1.54
N LEU A 169 -16.92 0.93 2.75
CA LEU A 169 -16.12 0.09 3.64
C LEU A 169 -16.88 -1.14 4.12
N LEU A 170 -18.19 -1.02 4.32
CA LEU A 170 -19.05 -2.14 4.63
C LEU A 170 -19.13 -3.15 3.49
N GLU A 171 -19.33 -2.68 2.26
CA GLU A 171 -19.29 -3.52 1.07
C GLU A 171 -17.97 -4.29 1.02
N LEU A 172 -16.83 -3.61 1.17
CA LEU A 172 -15.51 -4.23 1.17
C LEU A 172 -15.36 -5.27 2.30
N LYS A 173 -15.80 -4.93 3.53
CA LYS A 173 -15.72 -5.84 4.68
C LYS A 173 -16.48 -7.14 4.41
N THR A 174 -17.69 -7.03 3.91
CA THR A 174 -18.53 -8.21 3.67
C THR A 174 -17.91 -9.15 2.64
N GLU A 175 -17.27 -8.56 1.62
CA GLU A 175 -16.58 -9.37 0.63
C GLU A 175 -15.36 -10.06 1.23
N TRP A 176 -14.60 -9.34 2.02
CA TRP A 176 -13.48 -9.92 2.73
C TRP A 176 -13.93 -11.11 3.57
N ASP A 177 -15.03 -10.98 4.32
CA ASP A 177 -15.62 -12.05 5.12
C ASP A 177 -16.03 -13.27 4.28
N LYS A 178 -16.57 -13.08 3.07
CA LYS A 178 -16.94 -14.19 2.17
C LYS A 178 -15.71 -14.97 1.71
N VAL A 179 -14.65 -14.26 1.31
CA VAL A 179 -13.41 -14.90 0.86
C VAL A 179 -12.76 -15.65 2.01
N LEU A 180 -12.65 -15.05 3.20
CA LEU A 180 -12.10 -15.73 4.37
C LEU A 180 -12.85 -17.02 4.70
N ARG A 181 -14.20 -16.98 4.63
CA ARG A 181 -15.05 -18.18 4.85
C ARG A 181 -14.85 -19.22 3.75
N LYS A 182 -14.82 -18.82 2.47
CA LYS A 182 -14.63 -19.72 1.33
C LYS A 182 -13.28 -20.43 1.41
N GLU A 183 -12.22 -19.68 1.67
CA GLU A 183 -10.86 -20.21 1.77
C GLU A 183 -10.57 -20.88 3.13
N LYS A 184 -11.53 -20.84 4.08
CA LYS A 184 -11.36 -21.32 5.47
C LYS A 184 -10.18 -20.66 6.20
N TRP A 185 -9.92 -19.39 5.89
CA TRP A 185 -8.87 -18.61 6.53
C TRP A 185 -9.39 -17.84 7.74
N LYS A 186 -8.47 -17.53 8.65
CA LYS A 186 -8.69 -16.54 9.71
C LYS A 186 -7.87 -15.30 9.37
N SER A 187 -8.47 -14.12 9.46
CA SER A 187 -7.72 -12.88 9.28
C SER A 187 -6.56 -12.82 10.28
N GLY A 188 -5.39 -12.41 9.77
CA GLY A 188 -4.15 -12.38 10.56
C GLY A 188 -3.44 -13.74 10.69
N ASP A 189 -3.95 -14.83 10.10
CA ASP A 189 -3.23 -16.11 10.06
C ASP A 189 -2.10 -16.07 9.03
N THR A 190 -0.98 -15.51 9.46
CA THR A 190 0.24 -15.32 8.67
C THR A 190 0.69 -16.59 7.97
N ALA A 191 0.68 -17.72 8.68
CA ALA A 191 1.24 -18.98 8.17
C ALA A 191 0.39 -19.52 7.02
N THR A 192 -0.93 -19.41 7.12
CA THR A 192 -1.85 -19.86 6.08
C THR A 192 -1.81 -18.96 4.86
N VAL A 193 -1.84 -17.64 5.06
CA VAL A 193 -1.77 -16.65 3.98
C VAL A 193 -0.44 -16.77 3.23
N MET A 194 0.69 -16.87 3.93
CA MET A 194 2.01 -17.05 3.31
C MET A 194 2.10 -18.35 2.50
N ARG A 195 1.60 -19.47 3.02
CA ARG A 195 1.59 -20.74 2.28
C ARG A 195 0.74 -20.66 1.02
N ALA A 196 -0.44 -20.04 1.09
CA ALA A 196 -1.31 -19.88 -0.06
C ALA A 196 -0.67 -19.01 -1.16
N LEU A 197 -0.01 -17.92 -0.78
CA LEU A 197 0.69 -17.03 -1.71
C LEU A 197 1.90 -17.71 -2.36
N HIS A 198 2.67 -18.47 -1.60
CA HIS A 198 3.74 -19.31 -2.17
C HIS A 198 3.22 -20.38 -3.14
N ALA A 199 2.09 -21.00 -2.81
CA ALA A 199 1.48 -22.01 -3.67
C ALA A 199 0.88 -21.41 -4.96
N SER A 200 0.34 -20.20 -4.91
CA SER A 200 -0.28 -19.53 -6.08
C SER A 200 0.73 -18.98 -7.09
N ARG A 201 2.03 -19.05 -6.82
CA ARG A 201 3.11 -18.43 -7.64
C ARG A 201 2.94 -16.92 -7.88
N THR A 202 1.98 -16.26 -7.26
CA THR A 202 1.67 -14.83 -7.48
C THR A 202 2.76 -13.93 -6.88
N LEU A 203 3.52 -14.45 -5.91
CA LEU A 203 4.60 -13.71 -5.23
C LEU A 203 5.89 -14.55 -5.20
N LYS A 204 6.48 -14.82 -6.35
CA LYS A 204 7.87 -15.34 -6.36
C LYS A 204 8.83 -14.27 -5.82
N PRO A 205 9.87 -14.64 -5.06
CA PRO A 205 10.99 -13.74 -4.76
C PRO A 205 11.55 -13.13 -6.05
N LEU A 206 11.94 -11.86 -6.00
CA LEU A 206 12.43 -11.14 -7.19
C LEU A 206 13.62 -11.85 -7.87
N GLY A 207 14.48 -12.50 -7.09
CA GLY A 207 15.62 -13.28 -7.58
C GLY A 207 15.26 -14.51 -8.44
N ASP A 208 14.00 -15.02 -8.29
CA ASP A 208 13.53 -16.15 -9.11
C ASP A 208 12.81 -15.69 -10.40
N VAL A 209 12.56 -14.39 -10.56
CA VAL A 209 11.77 -13.82 -11.66
C VAL A 209 12.64 -13.05 -12.65
N LEU A 210 13.70 -12.44 -12.15
CA LEU A 210 14.66 -11.70 -12.97
C LEU A 210 15.94 -12.55 -13.03
N GLY A 211 16.29 -13.06 -14.21
CA GLY A 211 17.65 -13.50 -14.48
C GLY A 211 18.62 -12.33 -14.27
N ASP A 212 19.87 -12.60 -13.94
CA ASP A 212 20.88 -11.57 -13.75
C ASP A 212 21.06 -10.62 -14.97
N GLU A 213 20.59 -11.03 -16.15
CA GLU A 213 20.61 -10.25 -17.39
C GLU A 213 19.55 -9.12 -17.41
N ASP A 214 18.41 -9.29 -16.77
CA ASP A 214 17.31 -8.29 -16.75
C ASP A 214 17.61 -7.10 -15.83
N LEU A 215 18.60 -7.23 -14.94
CA LEU A 215 19.03 -6.16 -14.04
C LEU A 215 19.94 -5.11 -14.70
N GLN A 216 20.42 -5.38 -15.94
CA GLN A 216 21.35 -4.50 -16.66
C GLN A 216 20.68 -3.65 -17.76
N ALA A 217 19.41 -3.89 -18.07
CA ALA A 217 18.69 -3.08 -19.03
C ALA A 217 18.30 -1.73 -18.40
N ASP A 218 18.82 -0.65 -18.94
CA ASP A 218 18.42 0.71 -18.57
C ASP A 218 16.96 0.94 -19.02
N PRO A 219 15.98 1.10 -18.11
CA PRO A 219 14.57 1.27 -18.51
C PRO A 219 14.25 2.64 -19.09
N LEU A 220 15.26 3.51 -19.27
CA LEU A 220 15.12 4.89 -19.76
C LEU A 220 15.93 5.16 -21.04
N ALA A 221 16.42 4.10 -21.72
CA ALA A 221 17.06 4.25 -23.03
C ALA A 221 16.05 4.21 -24.19
#